data_6683ca91c979c4ace3ca583914afe945
#
_entry.id   6683ca91c979c4ace3ca583914afe945
#
_cell.length_a   1.000
_cell.length_b   1.000
_cell.length_c   1.000
_cell.angle_alpha   90.00
_cell.angle_beta   90.00
_cell.angle_gamma   90.00
#
_symmetry.space_group_name_H-M   'P 1'
#
loop_
_entity.id
_entity.type
_entity.pdbx_description
1 polymer ?
#
loop_
_entity_poly.entity_id
_entity_poly.type
_entity_poly.pdbx_seq_one_letter_code
_entity_poly.pdbx_strand_id
1 'polypeptide(L)'
;MYYPERLKNRRLELGLKQTELAKELGISKQSYFTWEKGTTQPTKDNLAKLEELLQVPHGYFSELEIATLYKQLTDQNQEKALTYVQDLLEEQSKVVSIVQEPRFAYKVYERLSAGVGANIYDDMDYDTVYFDKDLAHDFASWIDGDSMEPTYHNGSVALIRETGFDYDGAVYAVVWNSQTYIKKVYREENGLRLVSINKDYDDKFAPYSENPRIVGKIVGNFMPIIGG
;
A
#
# COMPACT_ATOMS: atom_id res chain seq x y z
N MET A 1 -36.52 -12.70 -18.25
CA MET A 1 -36.95 -13.32 -19.54
C MET A 1 -35.70 -13.75 -20.30
N TYR A 2 -35.67 -14.98 -20.90
CA TYR A 2 -34.54 -15.47 -21.69
C TYR A 2 -34.65 -15.02 -23.17
N TYR A 3 -33.53 -14.68 -23.80
CA TYR A 3 -33.49 -14.17 -25.18
C TYR A 3 -32.69 -15.12 -26.10
N PRO A 4 -33.32 -16.17 -26.70
CA PRO A 4 -32.68 -17.18 -27.52
C PRO A 4 -31.98 -16.61 -28.77
N GLU A 5 -32.54 -15.56 -29.35
CA GLU A 5 -31.96 -14.93 -30.55
C GLU A 5 -30.59 -14.28 -30.25
N ARG A 6 -30.40 -13.72 -29.03
CA ARG A 6 -29.09 -13.19 -28.64
C ARG A 6 -28.03 -14.29 -28.56
N LEU A 7 -28.38 -15.47 -28.02
CA LEU A 7 -27.48 -16.61 -27.97
C LEU A 7 -27.04 -17.05 -29.35
N LYS A 8 -28.03 -17.26 -30.29
CA LYS A 8 -27.77 -17.66 -31.65
C LYS A 8 -26.91 -16.65 -32.41
N ASN A 9 -27.26 -15.34 -32.32
CA ASN A 9 -26.54 -14.28 -33.03
C ASN A 9 -25.08 -14.19 -32.55
N ARG A 10 -24.88 -14.19 -31.24
CA ARG A 10 -23.52 -14.07 -30.69
C ARG A 10 -22.63 -15.26 -31.07
N ARG A 11 -23.16 -16.47 -31.04
CA ARG A 11 -22.44 -17.65 -31.53
C ARG A 11 -22.04 -17.51 -33.00
N LEU A 12 -22.97 -17.04 -33.87
CA LEU A 12 -22.70 -16.84 -35.29
C LEU A 12 -21.65 -15.74 -35.55
N GLU A 13 -21.71 -14.65 -34.81
CA GLU A 13 -20.69 -13.56 -34.84
C GLU A 13 -19.28 -14.10 -34.58
N LEU A 14 -19.15 -15.03 -33.64
CA LEU A 14 -17.88 -15.67 -33.31
C LEU A 14 -17.51 -16.86 -34.25
N GLY A 15 -18.34 -17.17 -35.21
CA GLY A 15 -18.10 -18.28 -36.16
C GLY A 15 -18.16 -19.67 -35.54
N LEU A 16 -18.74 -19.81 -34.32
CA LEU A 16 -18.75 -21.06 -33.58
C LEU A 16 -19.90 -21.99 -34.04
N LYS A 17 -19.66 -23.31 -33.93
CA LYS A 17 -20.70 -24.31 -34.19
C LYS A 17 -21.45 -24.65 -32.90
N GLN A 18 -22.74 -25.00 -33.03
CA GLN A 18 -23.55 -25.48 -31.91
C GLN A 18 -22.93 -26.67 -31.18
N THR A 19 -22.27 -27.56 -31.94
CA THR A 19 -21.61 -28.75 -31.39
C THR A 19 -20.39 -28.42 -30.55
N GLU A 20 -19.67 -27.37 -30.88
CA GLU A 20 -18.51 -26.90 -30.12
C GLU A 20 -18.93 -26.36 -28.75
N LEU A 21 -19.92 -25.47 -28.73
CA LEU A 21 -20.44 -24.94 -27.47
C LEU A 21 -21.13 -26.00 -26.62
N ALA A 22 -21.88 -26.90 -27.22
CA ALA A 22 -22.47 -28.03 -26.50
C ALA A 22 -21.42 -28.90 -25.81
N LYS A 23 -20.28 -29.16 -26.47
CA LYS A 23 -19.15 -29.90 -25.90
C LYS A 23 -18.51 -29.16 -24.73
N GLU A 24 -18.22 -27.90 -24.91
CA GLU A 24 -17.61 -27.06 -23.85
C GLU A 24 -18.51 -26.96 -22.59
N LEU A 25 -19.84 -26.93 -22.81
CA LEU A 25 -20.81 -26.90 -21.71
C LEU A 25 -21.09 -28.30 -21.12
N GLY A 26 -20.58 -29.37 -21.69
CA GLY A 26 -20.85 -30.74 -21.25
C GLY A 26 -22.30 -31.20 -21.46
N ILE A 27 -22.98 -30.66 -22.48
CA ILE A 27 -24.38 -30.97 -22.79
C ILE A 27 -24.55 -31.62 -24.20
N SER A 28 -25.73 -32.15 -24.46
CA SER A 28 -26.05 -32.66 -25.79
C SER A 28 -26.24 -31.52 -26.80
N LYS A 29 -25.89 -31.79 -28.09
CA LYS A 29 -26.20 -30.86 -29.19
C LYS A 29 -27.70 -30.52 -29.22
N GLN A 30 -28.55 -31.51 -28.95
CA GLN A 30 -30.00 -31.32 -28.96
C GLN A 30 -30.45 -30.33 -27.87
N SER A 31 -29.87 -30.42 -26.69
CA SER A 31 -30.17 -29.46 -25.59
C SER A 31 -29.78 -28.05 -25.99
N TYR A 32 -28.57 -27.86 -26.53
CA TYR A 32 -28.11 -26.57 -27.02
C TYR A 32 -29.02 -25.99 -28.13
N PHE A 33 -29.39 -26.83 -29.07
CA PHE A 33 -30.30 -26.46 -30.16
C PHE A 33 -31.68 -25.97 -29.65
N THR A 34 -32.23 -26.64 -28.63
CA THR A 34 -33.53 -26.21 -28.02
C THR A 34 -33.43 -24.87 -27.30
N TRP A 35 -32.25 -24.52 -26.80
CA TRP A 35 -32.00 -23.19 -26.22
C TRP A 35 -32.02 -22.07 -27.26
N GLU A 36 -31.34 -22.28 -28.42
CA GLU A 36 -31.40 -21.29 -29.51
C GLU A 36 -32.77 -21.20 -30.17
N LYS A 37 -33.56 -22.25 -30.10
CA LYS A 37 -34.98 -22.22 -30.54
C LYS A 37 -35.93 -21.59 -29.54
N GLY A 38 -35.49 -21.38 -28.31
CA GLY A 38 -36.35 -20.86 -27.24
C GLY A 38 -37.40 -21.86 -26.71
N THR A 39 -37.30 -23.16 -27.14
CA THR A 39 -38.20 -24.20 -26.64
C THR A 39 -37.91 -24.57 -25.19
N THR A 40 -36.63 -24.50 -24.81
CA THR A 40 -36.13 -24.62 -23.45
C THR A 40 -35.16 -23.49 -23.18
N GLN A 41 -34.86 -23.25 -21.88
CA GLN A 41 -33.86 -22.25 -21.48
C GLN A 41 -32.72 -22.93 -20.73
N PRO A 42 -31.50 -22.37 -20.79
CA PRO A 42 -30.37 -22.80 -19.96
C PRO A 42 -30.65 -22.61 -18.49
N THR A 43 -30.02 -23.41 -17.64
CA THR A 43 -29.95 -23.14 -16.19
C THR A 43 -29.12 -21.88 -15.92
N LYS A 44 -29.22 -21.31 -14.72
CA LYS A 44 -28.42 -20.14 -14.31
C LYS A 44 -26.91 -20.42 -14.48
N ASP A 45 -26.42 -21.60 -14.11
CA ASP A 45 -25.03 -22.00 -14.24
C ASP A 45 -24.58 -22.10 -15.70
N ASN A 46 -25.46 -22.63 -16.58
CA ASN A 46 -25.16 -22.72 -18.01
C ASN A 46 -25.23 -21.35 -18.69
N LEU A 47 -26.09 -20.42 -18.22
CA LEU A 47 -26.08 -19.03 -18.69
C LEU A 47 -24.77 -18.33 -18.35
N ALA A 48 -24.29 -18.46 -17.10
CA ALA A 48 -23.02 -17.87 -16.68
C ALA A 48 -21.82 -18.41 -17.52
N LYS A 49 -21.76 -19.73 -17.74
CA LYS A 49 -20.74 -20.35 -18.61
C LYS A 49 -20.83 -19.88 -20.06
N LEU A 50 -22.05 -19.72 -20.59
CA LEU A 50 -22.26 -19.21 -21.94
C LEU A 50 -21.80 -17.76 -22.07
N GLU A 51 -22.05 -16.94 -21.08
CA GLU A 51 -21.64 -15.54 -21.05
C GLU A 51 -20.09 -15.43 -21.05
N GLU A 52 -19.41 -16.27 -20.29
CA GLU A 52 -17.96 -16.36 -20.29
C GLU A 52 -17.40 -16.85 -21.64
N LEU A 53 -17.89 -18.00 -22.15
CA LEU A 53 -17.44 -18.59 -23.42
C LEU A 53 -17.67 -17.68 -24.62
N LEU A 54 -18.76 -16.93 -24.61
CA LEU A 54 -19.14 -16.03 -25.70
C LEU A 54 -18.69 -14.59 -25.48
N GLN A 55 -17.95 -14.34 -24.40
CA GLN A 55 -17.36 -13.02 -24.06
C GLN A 55 -18.39 -11.89 -24.06
N VAL A 56 -19.48 -12.08 -23.34
CA VAL A 56 -20.55 -11.10 -23.16
C VAL A 56 -20.79 -10.80 -21.68
N PRO A 57 -21.32 -9.61 -21.35
CA PRO A 57 -21.60 -9.23 -19.97
C PRO A 57 -22.63 -10.16 -19.31
N HIS A 58 -22.57 -10.25 -17.98
CA HIS A 58 -23.57 -10.98 -17.20
C HIS A 58 -24.99 -10.46 -17.49
N GLY A 59 -25.94 -11.38 -17.69
CA GLY A 59 -27.31 -11.06 -18.03
C GLY A 59 -27.57 -10.79 -19.52
N TYR A 60 -26.56 -10.92 -20.37
CA TYR A 60 -26.72 -10.66 -21.81
C TYR A 60 -27.81 -11.52 -22.48
N PHE A 61 -27.94 -12.79 -22.08
CA PHE A 61 -28.94 -13.72 -22.65
C PHE A 61 -30.26 -13.73 -21.89
N SER A 62 -30.37 -13.01 -20.78
CA SER A 62 -31.58 -12.96 -19.97
C SER A 62 -31.79 -11.56 -19.40
N GLU A 63 -33.04 -11.25 -19.07
CA GLU A 63 -33.31 -10.05 -18.29
C GLU A 63 -32.90 -10.29 -16.83
N LEU A 64 -32.07 -9.41 -16.29
CA LEU A 64 -31.67 -9.46 -14.88
C LEU A 64 -32.89 -9.22 -13.98
N GLU A 65 -32.96 -9.93 -12.86
CA GLU A 65 -34.03 -9.78 -11.86
C GLU A 65 -34.17 -8.32 -11.41
N ILE A 66 -33.04 -7.63 -11.22
CA ILE A 66 -33.01 -6.22 -10.85
C ILE A 66 -33.71 -5.32 -11.88
N ALA A 67 -33.56 -5.60 -13.18
CA ALA A 67 -34.23 -4.84 -14.24
C ALA A 67 -35.76 -5.04 -14.21
N THR A 68 -36.21 -6.25 -13.88
CA THR A 68 -37.62 -6.56 -13.73
C THR A 68 -38.19 -5.85 -12.52
N LEU A 69 -37.49 -5.86 -11.39
CA LEU A 69 -37.92 -5.16 -10.17
C LEU A 69 -37.91 -3.64 -10.38
N TYR A 70 -36.88 -3.10 -11.03
CA TYR A 70 -36.79 -1.68 -11.33
C TYR A 70 -37.97 -1.15 -12.13
N LYS A 71 -38.43 -1.90 -13.14
CA LYS A 71 -39.63 -1.53 -13.95
C LYS A 71 -40.95 -1.49 -13.16
N GLN A 72 -41.00 -2.13 -12.01
CA GLN A 72 -42.18 -2.14 -11.14
C GLN A 72 -42.22 -0.97 -10.15
N LEU A 73 -41.10 -0.22 -10.03
CA LEU A 73 -41.01 0.96 -9.19
C LEU A 73 -41.76 2.14 -9.83
N THR A 74 -42.27 3.03 -8.97
CA THR A 74 -42.74 4.35 -9.41
C THR A 74 -41.58 5.19 -9.91
N ASP A 75 -41.80 6.20 -10.75
CA ASP A 75 -40.76 7.06 -11.33
C ASP A 75 -39.85 7.65 -10.24
N GLN A 76 -40.43 8.14 -9.13
CA GLN A 76 -39.67 8.66 -8.00
C GLN A 76 -38.74 7.61 -7.33
N ASN A 77 -39.19 6.37 -7.23
CA ASN A 77 -38.37 5.30 -6.67
C ASN A 77 -37.35 4.75 -7.68
N GLN A 78 -37.61 4.82 -8.98
CA GLN A 78 -36.64 4.52 -10.02
C GLN A 78 -35.46 5.50 -9.96
N GLU A 79 -35.70 6.78 -9.76
CA GLU A 79 -34.67 7.79 -9.60
C GLU A 79 -33.79 7.53 -8.37
N LYS A 80 -34.41 7.21 -7.22
CA LYS A 80 -33.66 6.81 -6.00
C LYS A 80 -32.81 5.56 -6.21
N ALA A 81 -33.34 4.55 -6.89
CA ALA A 81 -32.63 3.32 -7.18
C ALA A 81 -31.41 3.57 -8.10
N LEU A 82 -31.55 4.44 -9.10
CA LEU A 82 -30.46 4.86 -9.96
C LEU A 82 -29.37 5.61 -9.18
N THR A 83 -29.75 6.57 -8.34
CA THR A 83 -28.81 7.30 -7.48
C THR A 83 -28.04 6.34 -6.59
N TYR A 84 -28.72 5.41 -5.93
CA TYR A 84 -28.07 4.41 -5.08
C TYR A 84 -27.07 3.52 -5.83
N VAL A 85 -27.41 3.08 -7.05
CA VAL A 85 -26.49 2.29 -7.88
C VAL A 85 -25.29 3.13 -8.32
N GLN A 86 -25.50 4.43 -8.63
CA GLN A 86 -24.40 5.35 -8.97
C GLN A 86 -23.46 5.55 -7.79
N ASP A 87 -23.99 5.75 -6.59
CA ASP A 87 -23.19 5.88 -5.36
C ASP A 87 -22.34 4.63 -5.11
N LEU A 88 -22.90 3.43 -5.28
CA LEU A 88 -22.15 2.17 -5.17
C LEU A 88 -21.05 2.03 -6.21
N LEU A 89 -21.29 2.47 -7.44
CA LEU A 89 -20.26 2.47 -8.50
C LEU A 89 -19.13 3.46 -8.20
N GLU A 90 -19.47 4.63 -7.64
CA GLU A 90 -18.46 5.59 -7.18
C GLU A 90 -17.64 5.04 -6.02
N GLU A 91 -18.28 4.37 -5.05
CA GLU A 91 -17.57 3.70 -3.95
C GLU A 91 -16.62 2.61 -4.47
N GLN A 92 -17.08 1.77 -5.40
CA GLN A 92 -16.23 0.77 -6.04
C GLN A 92 -15.04 1.39 -6.77
N SER A 93 -15.26 2.51 -7.47
CA SER A 93 -14.17 3.20 -8.17
C SER A 93 -13.16 3.83 -7.21
N LYS A 94 -13.60 4.29 -6.04
CA LYS A 94 -12.72 4.79 -4.97
C LYS A 94 -11.89 3.66 -4.34
N VAL A 95 -12.44 2.46 -4.23
CA VAL A 95 -11.71 1.27 -3.74
C VAL A 95 -10.70 0.75 -4.77
N VAL A 96 -10.95 0.96 -6.07
CA VAL A 96 -10.01 0.57 -7.16
C VAL A 96 -8.96 1.66 -7.43
N SER A 97 -9.22 2.90 -7.11
CA SER A 97 -8.15 3.86 -6.94
C SER A 97 -7.51 3.62 -5.56
N ILE A 98 -6.67 2.62 -5.44
CA ILE A 98 -5.51 2.74 -4.59
C ILE A 98 -4.80 3.98 -5.17
N VAL A 99 -5.10 5.13 -4.60
CA VAL A 99 -4.17 6.25 -4.64
C VAL A 99 -2.93 5.63 -4.02
N GLN A 100 -1.96 5.27 -4.85
CA GLN A 100 -0.61 5.09 -4.35
C GLN A 100 -0.27 6.47 -3.79
N GLU A 101 -0.48 6.62 -2.49
CA GLU A 101 0.04 7.79 -1.80
C GLU A 101 1.49 7.92 -2.23
N PRO A 102 1.93 9.11 -2.63
CA PRO A 102 3.27 9.28 -3.11
C PRO A 102 4.22 8.71 -2.05
N ARG A 103 4.97 7.68 -2.43
CA ARG A 103 5.95 7.05 -1.54
C ARG A 103 7.29 7.67 -1.86
N PHE A 104 7.84 8.37 -0.88
CA PHE A 104 9.17 8.94 -0.96
C PHE A 104 10.20 7.91 -0.51
N ALA A 105 11.25 7.73 -1.29
CA ALA A 105 12.33 6.79 -0.99
C ALA A 105 13.38 7.45 -0.11
N TYR A 106 13.77 6.76 0.97
CA TYR A 106 14.81 7.19 1.90
C TYR A 106 15.97 6.19 1.89
N LYS A 107 17.21 6.70 1.81
CA LYS A 107 18.41 5.92 2.03
C LYS A 107 18.70 5.89 3.52
N VAL A 108 18.63 4.73 4.14
CA VAL A 108 18.78 4.55 5.59
C VAL A 108 20.03 3.73 5.87
N TYR A 109 20.94 4.30 6.61
CA TYR A 109 22.24 3.70 6.95
C TYR A 109 22.12 2.89 8.24
N GLU A 110 22.71 1.69 8.28
CA GLU A 110 22.76 0.87 9.51
C GLU A 110 23.65 1.50 10.58
N ARG A 111 24.75 2.16 10.17
CA ARG A 111 25.69 2.79 11.07
C ARG A 111 26.10 4.14 10.51
N LEU A 112 26.18 5.12 11.40
CA LEU A 112 26.76 6.40 11.06
C LEU A 112 28.25 6.36 11.35
N SER A 113 29.08 6.64 10.36
CA SER A 113 30.51 6.76 10.58
C SER A 113 30.87 8.18 11.03
N ALA A 114 31.91 8.31 11.85
CA ALA A 114 32.42 9.59 12.33
C ALA A 114 33.26 10.31 11.26
N GLY A 115 33.08 10.01 9.99
CA GLY A 115 33.82 10.62 8.87
C GLY A 115 33.30 12.02 8.53
N VAL A 116 34.17 12.88 8.12
CA VAL A 116 33.92 14.29 7.81
C VAL A 116 33.31 14.41 6.40
N GLY A 117 32.05 14.88 6.30
CA GLY A 117 31.43 15.37 5.07
C GLY A 117 30.63 14.34 4.26
N ALA A 118 29.71 14.85 3.44
CA ALA A 118 28.75 14.11 2.61
C ALA A 118 29.36 13.04 1.66
N ASN A 119 30.66 13.11 1.40
CA ASN A 119 31.35 12.21 0.45
C ASN A 119 31.66 10.81 1.02
N ILE A 120 31.46 10.55 2.30
CA ILE A 120 31.77 9.25 2.94
C ILE A 120 30.57 8.30 2.90
N TYR A 121 29.39 8.83 2.73
CA TYR A 121 28.16 8.02 2.68
C TYR A 121 27.93 7.33 1.32
N ASP A 122 28.63 7.76 0.26
CA ASP A 122 28.48 7.16 -1.07
C ASP A 122 29.00 5.72 -1.16
N ASP A 123 29.93 5.33 -0.27
CA ASP A 123 30.51 3.97 -0.21
C ASP A 123 29.94 3.10 0.93
N MET A 124 28.94 3.59 1.67
CA MET A 124 28.33 2.83 2.77
C MET A 124 27.08 2.08 2.31
N ASP A 125 26.88 0.86 2.81
CA ASP A 125 25.65 0.10 2.63
C ASP A 125 24.47 0.83 3.24
N TYR A 126 23.36 0.89 2.52
CA TYR A 126 22.10 1.48 2.96
C TYR A 126 20.91 0.65 2.51
N ASP A 127 19.86 0.70 3.30
CA ASP A 127 18.55 0.20 2.92
C ASP A 127 17.73 1.29 2.23
N THR A 128 16.93 0.93 1.24
CA THR A 128 15.92 1.82 0.69
C THR A 128 14.58 1.52 1.32
N VAL A 129 14.03 2.50 2.04
CA VAL A 129 12.71 2.40 2.66
C VAL A 129 11.79 3.49 2.13
N TYR A 130 10.49 3.32 2.35
CA TYR A 130 9.48 4.23 1.82
C TYR A 130 8.64 4.84 2.94
N PHE A 131 8.24 6.11 2.73
CA PHE A 131 7.33 6.81 3.60
C PHE A 131 6.34 7.66 2.77
N ASP A 132 5.20 8.05 3.36
CA ASP A 132 4.13 8.79 2.69
C ASP A 132 4.41 10.30 2.57
N LYS A 133 5.45 10.80 3.21
CA LYS A 133 5.82 12.23 3.22
C LYS A 133 7.26 12.44 2.82
N ASP A 134 7.52 13.55 2.14
CA ASP A 134 8.87 14.04 1.88
C ASP A 134 9.31 14.92 3.07
N LEU A 135 10.23 14.41 3.87
CA LEU A 135 10.74 15.08 5.07
C LEU A 135 12.17 15.55 4.85
N ALA A 136 12.39 16.85 5.02
CA ALA A 136 13.71 17.46 4.84
C ALA A 136 14.74 16.92 5.85
N HIS A 137 15.81 16.32 5.36
CA HIS A 137 16.93 15.75 6.12
C HIS A 137 18.18 15.75 5.26
N ASP A 138 19.34 15.53 5.88
CA ASP A 138 20.60 15.37 5.16
C ASP A 138 20.94 13.87 5.01
N PHE A 139 20.65 13.08 6.04
CA PHE A 139 20.78 11.62 6.02
C PHE A 139 19.83 10.96 7.03
N ALA A 140 19.64 9.64 6.89
CA ALA A 140 18.76 8.86 7.75
C ALA A 140 19.47 7.61 8.26
N SER A 141 19.10 7.17 9.47
CA SER A 141 19.64 5.96 10.10
C SER A 141 18.57 5.19 10.84
N TRP A 142 18.74 3.87 10.91
CA TRP A 142 17.90 3.03 11.74
C TRP A 142 18.03 3.38 13.22
N ILE A 143 16.93 3.29 13.94
CA ILE A 143 16.91 3.33 15.41
C ILE A 143 16.90 1.88 15.90
N ASP A 144 17.97 1.49 16.55
CA ASP A 144 18.13 0.17 17.17
C ASP A 144 18.03 0.29 18.69
N GLY A 145 17.12 -0.50 19.26
CA GLY A 145 16.84 -0.50 20.68
C GLY A 145 15.74 0.48 21.11
N ASP A 146 15.33 0.39 22.36
CA ASP A 146 14.17 1.03 22.97
C ASP A 146 14.54 2.18 23.93
N SER A 147 15.81 2.54 24.01
CA SER A 147 16.32 3.55 24.95
C SER A 147 15.77 4.94 24.73
N MET A 148 15.18 5.22 23.56
CA MET A 148 14.60 6.51 23.20
C MET A 148 13.06 6.45 23.07
N GLU A 149 12.46 5.35 23.49
CA GLU A 149 10.99 5.25 23.59
C GLU A 149 10.42 6.12 24.72
N PRO A 150 9.18 6.56 24.61
CA PRO A 150 8.20 6.26 23.54
C PRO A 150 8.30 7.17 22.31
N THR A 151 9.23 8.12 22.25
CA THR A 151 9.29 9.12 21.18
C THR A 151 9.91 8.55 19.89
N TYR A 152 10.90 7.70 20.03
CA TYR A 152 11.63 7.07 18.92
C TYR A 152 11.60 5.56 19.12
N HIS A 153 10.80 4.90 18.31
CA HIS A 153 10.58 3.45 18.44
C HIS A 153 11.70 2.64 17.81
N ASN A 154 11.97 1.48 18.40
CA ASN A 154 12.85 0.49 17.81
C ASN A 154 12.38 0.10 16.38
N GLY A 155 13.30 0.02 15.42
CA GLY A 155 13.00 -0.26 14.01
C GLY A 155 12.41 0.93 13.23
N SER A 156 12.29 2.11 13.83
CA SER A 156 11.96 3.33 13.11
C SER A 156 13.21 3.98 12.49
N VAL A 157 12.98 4.93 11.59
CA VAL A 157 14.03 5.69 10.91
C VAL A 157 14.15 7.06 11.55
N ALA A 158 15.36 7.43 11.98
CA ALA A 158 15.71 8.77 12.42
C ALA A 158 16.16 9.62 11.22
N LEU A 159 15.59 10.80 11.10
CA LEU A 159 15.98 11.81 10.12
C LEU A 159 16.95 12.79 10.79
N ILE A 160 18.09 12.98 10.18
CA ILE A 160 19.22 13.70 10.77
C ILE A 160 19.58 14.88 9.89
N ARG A 161 19.74 16.03 10.50
CA ARG A 161 20.30 17.22 9.88
C ARG A 161 21.74 17.41 10.35
N GLU A 162 22.66 17.49 9.40
CA GLU A 162 24.06 17.73 9.70
C GLU A 162 24.26 19.14 10.28
N THR A 163 24.26 19.21 11.58
CA THR A 163 24.50 20.46 12.33
C THR A 163 25.42 20.15 13.48
N GLY A 164 26.20 21.14 13.86
CA GLY A 164 26.91 21.07 15.14
C GLY A 164 25.95 21.03 16.33
N PHE A 165 26.51 21.08 17.52
CA PHE A 165 25.72 21.18 18.74
C PHE A 165 24.95 22.51 18.78
N ASP A 166 23.65 22.43 18.96
CA ASP A 166 22.74 23.57 18.95
C ASP A 166 22.40 24.00 20.41
N TYR A 167 21.81 23.12 21.21
CA TYR A 167 21.48 23.38 22.61
C TYR A 167 21.37 22.10 23.44
N ASP A 168 21.49 22.22 24.74
CA ASP A 168 21.36 21.13 25.69
C ASP A 168 19.98 20.53 25.72
N GLY A 169 19.91 19.19 25.75
CA GLY A 169 18.67 18.42 25.79
C GLY A 169 18.01 18.17 24.45
N ALA A 170 18.53 18.72 23.35
CA ALA A 170 18.12 18.28 22.02
C ALA A 170 18.61 16.86 21.75
N VAL A 171 17.94 16.16 20.83
CA VAL A 171 18.31 14.80 20.44
C VAL A 171 19.28 14.85 19.27
N TYR A 172 20.41 14.18 19.44
CA TYR A 172 21.45 14.10 18.46
C TYR A 172 21.87 12.67 18.16
N ALA A 173 22.36 12.44 16.96
CA ALA A 173 23.18 11.29 16.64
C ALA A 173 24.64 11.58 17.06
N VAL A 174 25.19 10.72 17.90
CA VAL A 174 26.54 10.85 18.45
C VAL A 174 27.31 9.58 18.15
N VAL A 175 28.50 9.71 17.57
CA VAL A 175 29.43 8.58 17.42
C VAL A 175 30.46 8.66 18.55
N TRP A 176 30.54 7.57 19.31
CA TRP A 176 31.48 7.41 20.42
C TRP A 176 31.85 5.93 20.58
N ASN A 177 33.12 5.60 20.75
CA ASN A 177 33.63 4.24 20.88
C ASN A 177 33.17 3.31 19.75
N SER A 178 33.24 3.79 18.51
CA SER A 178 32.81 3.06 17.30
C SER A 178 31.32 2.64 17.28
N GLN A 179 30.52 3.25 18.13
CA GLN A 179 29.06 3.05 18.18
C GLN A 179 28.33 4.35 17.90
N THR A 180 27.17 4.24 17.29
CA THR A 180 26.24 5.35 17.09
C THR A 180 25.19 5.35 18.19
N TYR A 181 24.98 6.49 18.80
CA TYR A 181 23.99 6.73 19.84
C TYR A 181 23.00 7.80 19.37
N ILE A 182 21.72 7.57 19.53
CA ILE A 182 20.68 8.59 19.45
C ILE A 182 20.26 8.88 20.89
N LYS A 183 20.57 10.09 21.38
CA LYS A 183 20.33 10.49 22.79
C LYS A 183 20.03 11.99 22.89
N LYS A 184 19.40 12.39 23.99
CA LYS A 184 19.46 13.78 24.43
C LYS A 184 20.88 14.08 24.87
N VAL A 185 21.47 15.15 24.35
CA VAL A 185 22.86 15.50 24.63
C VAL A 185 22.93 16.75 25.47
N TYR A 186 23.72 16.69 26.51
CA TYR A 186 24.08 17.83 27.37
C TYR A 186 25.59 18.00 27.34
N ARG A 187 26.06 19.23 27.13
CA ARG A 187 27.48 19.55 27.24
C ARG A 187 27.88 19.74 28.70
N GLU A 188 28.92 19.08 29.10
CA GLU A 188 29.55 19.25 30.40
C GLU A 188 31.01 19.62 30.21
N GLU A 189 31.65 20.07 31.29
CA GLU A 189 33.03 20.59 31.24
C GLU A 189 34.02 19.62 30.57
N ASN A 190 33.88 18.32 30.85
CA ASN A 190 34.85 17.30 30.42
C ASN A 190 34.30 16.30 29.42
N GLY A 191 33.06 16.48 28.87
CA GLY A 191 32.45 15.54 27.97
C GLY A 191 31.03 15.85 27.62
N LEU A 192 30.37 14.84 27.01
CA LEU A 192 28.95 14.87 26.67
C LEU A 192 28.20 13.89 27.57
N ARG A 193 27.14 14.34 28.24
CA ARG A 193 26.20 13.45 28.89
C ARG A 193 25.09 13.08 27.92
N LEU A 194 24.95 11.79 27.69
CA LEU A 194 24.02 11.17 26.77
C LEU A 194 22.85 10.58 27.56
N VAL A 195 21.69 11.19 27.46
CA VAL A 195 20.52 10.89 28.26
C VAL A 195 19.47 10.16 27.43
N SER A 196 19.00 9.02 27.93
CA SER A 196 17.89 8.25 27.33
C SER A 196 16.55 8.92 27.65
N ILE A 197 15.55 8.75 26.78
CA ILE A 197 14.16 9.13 27.08
C ILE A 197 13.52 8.04 27.93
N ASN A 198 13.77 6.77 27.61
CA ASN A 198 13.34 5.64 28.43
C ASN A 198 14.12 5.64 29.76
N LYS A 199 13.37 5.67 30.86
CA LYS A 199 13.92 5.78 32.23
C LYS A 199 14.54 4.49 32.76
N ASP A 200 14.38 3.39 32.05
CA ASP A 200 15.01 2.12 32.38
C ASP A 200 16.51 2.09 32.01
N TYR A 201 16.99 3.12 31.35
CA TYR A 201 18.35 3.29 30.89
C TYR A 201 19.08 4.42 31.67
N ASP A 202 20.22 4.10 32.19
CA ASP A 202 21.11 5.08 32.83
C ASP A 202 21.73 6.03 31.81
N ASP A 203 22.04 7.23 32.27
CA ASP A 203 22.80 8.21 31.50
C ASP A 203 24.23 7.68 31.21
N LYS A 204 24.73 7.97 30.02
CA LYS A 204 26.12 7.67 29.67
C LYS A 204 26.93 8.96 29.61
N PHE A 205 28.19 8.90 30.06
CA PHE A 205 29.10 10.02 29.94
C PHE A 205 30.19 9.69 28.93
N ALA A 206 30.29 10.50 27.88
CA ALA A 206 31.29 10.38 26.81
C ALA A 206 32.34 11.48 26.98
N PRO A 207 33.52 11.16 27.57
CA PRO A 207 34.55 12.17 27.84
C PRO A 207 35.18 12.69 26.56
N TYR A 208 35.54 13.97 26.52
CA TYR A 208 36.19 14.55 25.34
C TYR A 208 37.56 13.90 25.00
N SER A 209 38.20 13.28 25.98
CA SER A 209 39.43 12.50 25.74
C SER A 209 39.21 11.28 24.85
N GLU A 210 38.00 10.79 24.75
CA GLU A 210 37.61 9.67 23.86
C GLU A 210 37.00 10.16 22.53
N ASN A 211 37.06 11.46 22.28
CA ASN A 211 36.67 12.10 21.03
C ASN A 211 35.24 11.78 20.54
N PRO A 212 34.20 11.94 21.40
CA PRO A 212 32.81 11.80 20.96
C PRO A 212 32.49 12.87 19.92
N ARG A 213 31.75 12.46 18.86
CA ARG A 213 31.38 13.36 17.76
C ARG A 213 29.86 13.42 17.61
N ILE A 214 29.34 14.63 17.60
CA ILE A 214 27.96 14.90 17.20
C ILE A 214 27.91 14.89 15.69
N VAL A 215 27.17 13.95 15.11
CA VAL A 215 27.00 13.78 13.68
C VAL A 215 25.94 14.73 13.14
N GLY A 216 24.86 14.89 13.90
CA GLY A 216 23.78 15.82 13.55
C GLY A 216 22.61 15.74 14.53
N LYS A 217 21.70 16.69 14.39
CA LYS A 217 20.48 16.79 15.18
C LYS A 217 19.36 15.95 14.57
N ILE A 218 18.65 15.22 15.40
CA ILE A 218 17.45 14.51 14.97
C ILE A 218 16.34 15.52 14.72
N VAL A 219 15.82 15.56 13.48
CA VAL A 219 14.79 16.51 13.04
C VAL A 219 13.44 15.84 12.82
N GLY A 220 13.39 14.51 12.83
CA GLY A 220 12.17 13.73 12.70
C GLY A 220 12.44 12.24 12.81
N ASN A 221 11.37 11.47 12.83
CA ASN A 221 11.42 10.02 12.72
C ASN A 221 10.13 9.51 12.07
N PHE A 222 10.19 8.32 11.53
CA PHE A 222 9.00 7.64 10.98
C PHE A 222 9.16 6.11 11.03
N MET A 223 8.04 5.40 11.07
CA MET A 223 8.02 3.96 10.79
C MET A 223 7.95 3.76 9.28
N PRO A 224 8.86 2.99 8.67
CA PRO A 224 8.83 2.75 7.23
C PRO A 224 7.59 1.94 6.83
N ILE A 225 7.07 2.22 5.64
CA ILE A 225 6.00 1.43 5.03
C ILE A 225 6.64 0.12 4.55
N ILE A 226 6.29 -0.98 5.22
CA ILE A 226 6.73 -2.32 4.84
C ILE A 226 5.84 -2.79 3.70
N GLY A 227 6.44 -3.06 2.57
CA GLY A 227 5.79 -3.74 1.50
C GLY A 227 5.79 -3.01 0.20
N GLY A 228 5.71 -3.75 -0.71
CA GLY A 228 5.19 -4.96 -1.13
C GLY A 228 5.58 -5.34 -2.46
#